data_0ba907035947313ff249d4559dc1c3fb
#
_entry.id   0ba907035947313ff249d4559dc1c3fb
#
_cell.length_a   1.000
_cell.length_b   1.000
_cell.length_c   1.000
_cell.angle_alpha   90.00
_cell.angle_beta   90.00
_cell.angle_gamma   90.00
#
_symmetry.space_group_name_H-M   'P 1'
#
loop_
_entity.id
_entity.type
_entity.pdbx_description
1 polymer ?
#
loop_
_entity_poly.entity_id
_entity_poly.type
_entity_poly.pdbx_seq_one_letter_code
_entity_poly.pdbx_strand_id
1 'polypeptide(L)'
;MKFDLHCHTKAGSIDGRVSLSRYIELLKEQGFSGMLVTDHDSYKGYRQWKEDEGSADDFVVLEGVEYDTKDAGHILVILPDGCNLDVLQLRGLKLETLIDLVHHYGGILGPSHPFGSKSSSLMHFRKIRRLPQILKEFDFIEGFNACDNQASNYLAQKMAEFLNKPCTAGSDSHSESCVGSAYTEFTAEITCNNDLIEAIRQRKIAGIGGISKSDSLRTKVKNHTIPVWLFRTYNRLVGISLTLKRRRKLRVHKFTRSKRHASIPEPDHSDDE
;
A
#
# COMPACT_ATOMS: atom_id res chain seq x y z
N MET A 1 16.75 -3.98 -11.80
CA MET A 1 15.49 -3.61 -12.47
C MET A 1 14.82 -2.49 -11.68
N LYS A 2 14.19 -1.52 -12.36
CA LYS A 2 13.61 -0.32 -11.76
C LYS A 2 12.08 -0.39 -11.82
N PHE A 3 11.39 -0.31 -10.68
CA PHE A 3 9.93 -0.43 -10.55
C PHE A 3 9.32 0.76 -9.81
N ASP A 4 8.13 1.18 -10.23
CA ASP A 4 7.23 2.01 -9.42
C ASP A 4 6.27 1.08 -8.67
N LEU A 5 6.34 1.06 -7.33
CA LEU A 5 5.58 0.10 -6.52
C LEU A 5 4.30 0.67 -5.92
N HIS A 6 3.87 1.88 -6.34
CA HIS A 6 2.64 2.50 -5.85
C HIS A 6 2.02 3.40 -6.92
N CYS A 7 1.02 2.87 -7.63
CA CYS A 7 0.37 3.55 -8.75
C CYS A 7 -1.14 3.34 -8.75
N HIS A 8 -1.90 4.41 -9.09
CA HIS A 8 -3.36 4.41 -9.13
C HIS A 8 -3.89 4.61 -10.55
N THR A 9 -4.62 3.61 -11.06
CA THR A 9 -5.13 3.65 -12.44
C THR A 9 -6.52 4.30 -12.52
N LYS A 10 -6.84 4.86 -13.69
CA LYS A 10 -8.17 5.41 -13.99
C LYS A 10 -9.29 4.39 -13.88
N ALA A 11 -9.02 3.12 -14.19
CA ALA A 11 -10.03 2.06 -14.20
C ALA A 11 -10.31 1.49 -12.81
N GLY A 12 -9.30 1.50 -11.91
CA GLY A 12 -9.36 0.85 -10.60
C GLY A 12 -9.57 1.81 -9.42
N SER A 13 -9.09 3.05 -9.51
CA SER A 13 -9.20 4.05 -8.46
C SER A 13 -10.06 5.22 -8.88
N ILE A 14 -10.90 5.72 -7.96
CA ILE A 14 -11.81 6.87 -8.21
C ILE A 14 -11.04 8.17 -8.51
N ASP A 15 -9.89 8.34 -7.94
CA ASP A 15 -9.00 9.49 -8.06
C ASP A 15 -7.87 9.30 -9.07
N GLY A 16 -7.69 8.08 -9.60
CA GLY A 16 -6.77 7.78 -10.68
C GLY A 16 -7.22 8.40 -12.02
N ARG A 17 -6.30 9.01 -12.75
CA ARG A 17 -6.60 9.69 -14.03
C ARG A 17 -5.85 9.11 -15.22
N VAL A 18 -4.87 8.25 -14.99
CA VAL A 18 -3.98 7.68 -16.01
C VAL A 18 -4.43 6.26 -16.32
N SER A 19 -4.59 5.93 -17.61
CA SER A 19 -4.83 4.54 -18.03
C SER A 19 -3.57 3.71 -17.81
N LEU A 20 -3.72 2.40 -17.63
CA LEU A 20 -2.57 1.55 -17.39
C LEU A 20 -1.62 1.51 -18.59
N SER A 21 -2.15 1.46 -19.83
CA SER A 21 -1.36 1.55 -21.05
C SER A 21 -0.52 2.84 -21.10
N ARG A 22 -1.12 3.97 -20.69
CA ARG A 22 -0.40 5.25 -20.64
C ARG A 22 0.68 5.26 -19.54
N TYR A 23 0.45 4.60 -18.41
CA TYR A 23 1.50 4.38 -17.39
C TYR A 23 2.69 3.64 -17.98
N ILE A 24 2.44 2.53 -18.69
CA ILE A 24 3.48 1.70 -19.29
C ILE A 24 4.35 2.54 -20.26
N GLU A 25 3.72 3.32 -21.14
CA GLU A 25 4.44 4.22 -22.07
C GLU A 25 5.36 5.18 -21.32
N LEU A 26 4.80 5.95 -20.37
CA LEU A 26 5.53 6.96 -19.61
C LEU A 26 6.66 6.38 -18.76
N LEU A 27 6.47 5.20 -18.18
CA LEU A 27 7.49 4.54 -17.38
C LEU A 27 8.60 3.93 -18.24
N LYS A 28 8.26 3.35 -19.41
CA LYS A 28 9.26 2.86 -20.39
C LYS A 28 10.15 3.99 -20.87
N GLU A 29 9.59 5.17 -21.20
CA GLU A 29 10.35 6.36 -21.60
C GLU A 29 11.35 6.81 -20.53
N GLN A 30 11.06 6.54 -19.23
CA GLN A 30 11.91 6.86 -18.09
C GLN A 30 12.84 5.71 -17.65
N GLY A 31 12.92 4.64 -18.46
CA GLY A 31 13.80 3.49 -18.21
C GLY A 31 13.36 2.59 -17.05
N PHE A 32 12.06 2.56 -16.72
CA PHE A 32 11.53 1.58 -15.77
C PHE A 32 11.38 0.22 -16.45
N SER A 33 11.57 -0.83 -15.65
CA SER A 33 11.38 -2.24 -16.05
C SER A 33 9.96 -2.73 -15.75
N GLY A 34 9.23 -2.06 -14.86
CA GLY A 34 7.89 -2.47 -14.49
C GLY A 34 7.24 -1.57 -13.45
N MET A 35 6.01 -1.95 -13.08
CA MET A 35 5.21 -1.28 -12.06
C MET A 35 4.35 -2.27 -11.28
N LEU A 36 3.94 -1.87 -10.07
CA LEU A 36 2.91 -2.52 -9.27
C LEU A 36 1.64 -1.65 -9.30
N VAL A 37 0.54 -2.18 -9.81
CA VAL A 37 -0.76 -1.52 -9.75
C VAL A 37 -1.35 -1.70 -8.36
N THR A 38 -1.65 -0.60 -7.67
CA THR A 38 -2.11 -0.61 -6.27
C THR A 38 -3.37 0.22 -6.08
N ASP A 39 -4.35 0.01 -6.94
CA ASP A 39 -5.63 0.72 -6.86
C ASP A 39 -6.31 0.56 -5.49
N HIS A 40 -7.02 1.60 -5.04
CA HIS A 40 -7.71 1.60 -3.75
C HIS A 40 -8.79 0.52 -3.66
N ASP A 41 -8.60 -0.47 -2.76
CA ASP A 41 -9.52 -1.58 -2.52
C ASP A 41 -10.02 -2.25 -3.80
N SER A 42 -9.16 -2.37 -4.83
CA SER A 42 -9.58 -2.80 -6.17
C SER A 42 -8.44 -3.46 -6.94
N TYR A 43 -8.79 -4.52 -7.67
CA TYR A 43 -7.92 -5.12 -8.68
C TYR A 43 -8.36 -4.80 -10.11
N LYS A 44 -9.37 -3.94 -10.25
CA LYS A 44 -10.05 -3.72 -11.54
C LYS A 44 -9.08 -3.15 -12.59
N GLY A 45 -8.20 -2.21 -12.21
CA GLY A 45 -7.28 -1.59 -13.15
C GLY A 45 -6.36 -2.59 -13.82
N TYR A 46 -5.70 -3.43 -13.01
CA TYR A 46 -4.85 -4.50 -13.51
C TYR A 46 -5.63 -5.54 -14.34
N ARG A 47 -6.76 -6.04 -13.81
CA ARG A 47 -7.52 -7.13 -14.44
C ARG A 47 -8.12 -6.72 -15.77
N GLN A 48 -8.71 -5.52 -15.85
CA GLN A 48 -9.22 -5.00 -17.10
C GLN A 48 -8.12 -4.90 -18.15
N TRP A 49 -6.98 -4.31 -17.82
CA TRP A 49 -5.84 -4.24 -18.73
C TRP A 49 -5.35 -5.64 -19.16
N LYS A 50 -5.29 -6.58 -18.21
CA LYS A 50 -4.87 -7.96 -18.48
C LYS A 50 -5.82 -8.69 -19.45
N GLU A 51 -7.11 -8.39 -19.38
CA GLU A 51 -8.14 -8.91 -20.31
C GLU A 51 -8.05 -8.23 -21.68
N ASP A 52 -7.84 -6.91 -21.71
CA ASP A 52 -7.87 -6.11 -22.94
C ASP A 52 -6.56 -6.25 -23.74
N GLU A 53 -5.39 -6.17 -23.10
CA GLU A 53 -4.07 -6.11 -23.74
C GLU A 53 -3.22 -7.37 -23.47
N GLY A 54 -3.43 -8.03 -22.34
CA GLY A 54 -2.84 -9.31 -21.96
C GLY A 54 -1.38 -9.23 -21.49
N SER A 55 -0.53 -8.45 -22.13
CA SER A 55 0.88 -8.26 -21.79
C SER A 55 1.42 -6.94 -22.34
N ALA A 56 2.53 -6.50 -21.80
CA ALA A 56 3.32 -5.40 -22.35
C ALA A 56 4.71 -5.94 -22.68
N ASP A 57 5.15 -5.76 -23.93
CA ASP A 57 6.47 -6.18 -24.36
C ASP A 57 7.56 -5.44 -23.56
N ASP A 58 8.52 -6.19 -23.04
CA ASP A 58 9.67 -5.68 -22.28
C ASP A 58 9.31 -4.84 -21.03
N PHE A 59 8.08 -4.97 -20.51
CA PHE A 59 7.66 -4.24 -19.33
C PHE A 59 6.78 -5.10 -18.40
N VAL A 60 7.12 -5.15 -17.12
CA VAL A 60 6.44 -6.00 -16.14
C VAL A 60 5.34 -5.22 -15.42
N VAL A 61 4.10 -5.72 -15.51
CA VAL A 61 2.97 -5.16 -14.77
C VAL A 61 2.54 -6.16 -13.70
N LEU A 62 2.60 -5.75 -12.45
CA LEU A 62 2.29 -6.57 -11.27
C LEU A 62 0.96 -6.17 -10.63
N GLU A 63 0.27 -7.14 -10.01
CA GLU A 63 -1.02 -6.93 -9.34
C GLU A 63 -0.81 -6.74 -7.84
N GLY A 64 -1.27 -5.62 -7.30
CA GLY A 64 -1.35 -5.33 -5.88
C GLY A 64 -2.62 -4.57 -5.54
N VAL A 65 -2.73 -4.12 -4.30
CA VAL A 65 -3.83 -3.27 -3.85
C VAL A 65 -3.37 -2.37 -2.72
N GLU A 66 -3.78 -1.10 -2.74
CA GLU A 66 -3.71 -0.23 -1.57
C GLU A 66 -5.02 -0.39 -0.79
N TYR A 67 -4.95 -1.15 0.31
CA TYR A 67 -6.12 -1.51 1.10
C TYR A 67 -6.40 -0.48 2.20
N ASP A 68 -7.64 0.07 2.25
CA ASP A 68 -8.08 1.00 3.29
C ASP A 68 -8.59 0.21 4.50
N THR A 69 -7.77 0.13 5.54
CA THR A 69 -8.09 -0.57 6.79
C THR A 69 -9.05 0.25 7.64
N LYS A 70 -9.75 -0.42 8.55
CA LYS A 70 -10.64 0.26 9.51
C LYS A 70 -9.88 1.12 10.53
N ASP A 71 -8.64 0.76 10.87
CA ASP A 71 -7.98 1.20 12.10
C ASP A 71 -6.47 1.43 12.00
N ALA A 72 -5.91 1.37 10.77
CA ALA A 72 -4.48 1.58 10.53
C ALA A 72 -4.16 2.34 9.23
N GLY A 73 -5.17 2.86 8.52
CA GLY A 73 -4.99 3.57 7.25
C GLY A 73 -4.71 2.65 6.07
N HIS A 74 -3.96 3.14 5.12
CA HIS A 74 -3.67 2.45 3.88
C HIS A 74 -2.50 1.49 4.01
N ILE A 75 -2.67 0.30 3.46
CA ILE A 75 -1.68 -0.77 3.47
C ILE A 75 -1.52 -1.32 2.06
N LEU A 76 -0.31 -1.30 1.53
CA LEU A 76 0.03 -2.00 0.29
C LEU A 76 0.03 -3.50 0.54
N VAL A 77 -0.67 -4.24 -0.30
CA VAL A 77 -0.75 -5.70 -0.24
C VAL A 77 -0.35 -6.29 -1.58
N ILE A 78 0.52 -7.28 -1.53
CA ILE A 78 1.00 -8.04 -2.69
C ILE A 78 0.73 -9.52 -2.42
N LEU A 79 -0.06 -10.15 -3.28
CA LEU A 79 -0.37 -11.57 -3.18
C LEU A 79 0.43 -12.38 -4.20
N PRO A 80 0.70 -13.67 -3.92
CA PRO A 80 1.28 -14.58 -4.91
C PRO A 80 0.44 -14.68 -6.18
N ASP A 81 1.09 -15.01 -7.28
CA ASP A 81 0.42 -15.22 -8.57
C ASP A 81 -0.71 -16.25 -8.44
N GLY A 82 -1.83 -15.96 -9.09
CA GLY A 82 -3.03 -16.80 -9.04
C GLY A 82 -3.81 -16.76 -7.73
N CYS A 83 -3.32 -16.06 -6.71
CA CYS A 83 -4.05 -15.89 -5.45
C CYS A 83 -5.06 -14.75 -5.56
N ASN A 84 -6.35 -15.09 -5.45
CA ASN A 84 -7.45 -14.15 -5.52
C ASN A 84 -8.15 -14.01 -4.16
N LEU A 85 -8.00 -12.86 -3.51
CA LEU A 85 -8.69 -12.52 -2.27
C LEU A 85 -9.70 -11.39 -2.50
N ASP A 86 -10.85 -11.75 -3.06
CA ASP A 86 -11.93 -10.78 -3.31
C ASP A 86 -12.36 -9.94 -2.09
N VAL A 87 -12.07 -10.41 -0.88
CA VAL A 87 -12.33 -9.64 0.34
C VAL A 87 -11.49 -8.35 0.39
N LEU A 88 -10.34 -8.31 -0.29
CA LEU A 88 -9.50 -7.11 -0.40
C LEU A 88 -10.11 -6.03 -1.32
N GLN A 89 -11.18 -6.37 -2.06
CA GLN A 89 -11.98 -5.37 -2.78
C GLN A 89 -13.08 -4.75 -1.89
N LEU A 90 -13.09 -5.08 -0.59
CA LEU A 90 -14.08 -4.60 0.38
C LEU A 90 -13.37 -3.97 1.57
N ARG A 91 -13.10 -2.66 1.50
CA ARG A 91 -12.41 -1.89 2.55
C ARG A 91 -12.89 -2.14 3.98
N GLY A 92 -12.04 -1.91 4.96
CA GLY A 92 -12.42 -1.84 6.37
C GLY A 92 -12.21 -3.13 7.16
N LEU A 93 -11.30 -4.03 6.76
CA LEU A 93 -10.73 -5.03 7.67
C LEU A 93 -9.95 -4.32 8.78
N LYS A 94 -9.87 -4.95 9.95
CA LYS A 94 -8.88 -4.55 10.96
C LYS A 94 -7.49 -4.98 10.51
N LEU A 95 -6.47 -4.23 10.90
CA LEU A 95 -5.08 -4.50 10.51
C LEU A 95 -4.65 -5.93 10.85
N GLU A 96 -4.94 -6.42 12.06
CA GLU A 96 -4.56 -7.80 12.45
C GLU A 96 -5.21 -8.85 11.55
N THR A 97 -6.47 -8.65 11.19
CA THR A 97 -7.17 -9.58 10.29
C THR A 97 -6.58 -9.53 8.88
N LEU A 98 -6.16 -8.35 8.42
CA LEU A 98 -5.48 -8.19 7.14
C LEU A 98 -4.13 -8.91 7.14
N ILE A 99 -3.32 -8.69 8.18
CA ILE A 99 -2.01 -9.35 8.36
C ILE A 99 -2.17 -10.87 8.33
N ASP A 100 -3.04 -11.42 9.22
CA ASP A 100 -3.27 -12.85 9.31
C ASP A 100 -3.72 -13.44 7.95
N LEU A 101 -4.60 -12.73 7.24
CA LEU A 101 -5.12 -13.16 5.94
C LEU A 101 -4.03 -13.17 4.88
N VAL A 102 -3.30 -12.08 4.72
CA VAL A 102 -2.25 -11.95 3.70
C VAL A 102 -1.14 -12.96 3.92
N HIS A 103 -0.65 -13.10 5.15
CA HIS A 103 0.39 -14.06 5.49
C HIS A 103 -0.07 -15.52 5.32
N HIS A 104 -1.34 -15.83 5.63
CA HIS A 104 -1.90 -17.17 5.42
C HIS A 104 -1.81 -17.61 3.96
N TYR A 105 -1.99 -16.68 3.03
CA TYR A 105 -1.91 -16.95 1.59
C TYR A 105 -0.51 -16.71 0.99
N GLY A 106 0.49 -16.52 1.83
CA GLY A 106 1.87 -16.35 1.38
C GLY A 106 2.18 -14.99 0.76
N GLY A 107 1.26 -14.01 0.90
CA GLY A 107 1.49 -12.64 0.47
C GLY A 107 2.36 -11.84 1.44
N ILE A 108 2.63 -10.61 1.07
CA ILE A 108 3.34 -9.61 1.88
C ILE A 108 2.55 -8.31 1.96
N LEU A 109 2.79 -7.52 3.02
CA LEU A 109 2.16 -6.23 3.19
C LEU A 109 3.08 -5.22 3.90
N GLY A 110 2.87 -3.95 3.57
CA GLY A 110 3.58 -2.83 4.18
C GLY A 110 2.73 -1.56 4.20
N PRO A 111 2.97 -0.62 5.13
CA PRO A 111 2.19 0.61 5.22
C PRO A 111 2.54 1.54 4.05
N SER A 112 1.50 2.10 3.38
CA SER A 112 1.65 3.19 2.44
C SER A 112 1.94 4.48 3.20
N HIS A 113 2.86 5.31 2.67
CA HIS A 113 3.12 6.66 3.18
C HIS A 113 2.94 6.80 4.71
N PRO A 114 3.67 6.00 5.56
CA PRO A 114 3.33 5.81 6.98
C PRO A 114 3.31 7.08 7.81
N PHE A 115 4.10 8.11 7.44
CA PHE A 115 4.17 9.42 8.09
C PHE A 115 3.59 10.55 7.25
N GLY A 116 2.88 10.22 6.16
CA GLY A 116 2.29 11.20 5.27
C GLY A 116 1.31 12.13 5.98
N SER A 117 1.08 13.30 5.41
CA SER A 117 0.15 14.30 5.95
C SER A 117 -1.32 13.90 5.79
N LYS A 118 -1.61 12.94 4.92
CA LYS A 118 -2.97 12.43 4.70
C LYS A 118 -3.47 11.67 5.93
N SER A 119 -4.75 11.81 6.22
CA SER A 119 -5.40 11.14 7.36
C SER A 119 -5.44 9.60 7.28
N SER A 120 -5.12 9.05 6.12
CA SER A 120 -5.00 7.63 5.85
C SER A 120 -3.61 7.07 6.15
N SER A 121 -2.64 7.92 6.55
CA SER A 121 -1.29 7.47 6.91
C SER A 121 -1.27 6.78 8.27
N LEU A 122 -0.50 5.67 8.35
CA LEU A 122 -0.46 4.74 9.48
C LEU A 122 -0.31 5.43 10.85
N MET A 123 0.63 6.37 10.96
CA MET A 123 1.00 6.99 12.25
C MET A 123 -0.06 7.96 12.80
N HIS A 124 -1.10 8.29 12.03
CA HIS A 124 -2.24 9.05 12.55
C HIS A 124 -3.19 8.21 13.42
N PHE A 125 -3.10 6.89 13.37
CA PHE A 125 -4.02 6.01 14.08
C PHE A 125 -3.57 5.77 15.52
N ARG A 126 -4.49 6.00 16.47
CA ARG A 126 -4.24 5.81 17.92
C ARG A 126 -3.85 4.37 18.24
N LYS A 127 -4.39 3.39 17.51
CA LYS A 127 -4.07 1.99 17.67
C LYS A 127 -2.57 1.71 17.49
N ILE A 128 -1.96 2.27 16.44
CA ILE A 128 -0.55 2.06 16.15
C ILE A 128 0.34 2.61 17.27
N ARG A 129 -0.04 3.79 17.82
CA ARG A 129 0.69 4.38 18.95
C ARG A 129 0.55 3.60 20.25
N ARG A 130 -0.59 2.90 20.45
CA ARG A 130 -0.84 2.08 21.63
C ARG A 130 -0.26 0.67 21.53
N LEU A 131 -0.15 0.14 20.32
CA LEU A 131 0.30 -1.22 20.04
C LEU A 131 1.44 -1.21 19.01
N PRO A 132 2.59 -0.56 19.31
CA PRO A 132 3.67 -0.38 18.32
C PRO A 132 4.31 -1.70 17.89
N GLN A 133 4.17 -2.76 18.68
CA GLN A 133 4.68 -4.10 18.33
C GLN A 133 4.03 -4.66 17.04
N ILE A 134 2.84 -4.21 16.65
CA ILE A 134 2.19 -4.63 15.41
C ILE A 134 3.00 -4.21 14.16
N LEU A 135 3.85 -3.17 14.28
CA LEU A 135 4.72 -2.72 13.20
C LEU A 135 5.73 -3.79 12.77
N LYS A 136 6.06 -4.73 13.66
CA LYS A 136 6.97 -5.84 13.37
C LYS A 136 6.37 -6.87 12.41
N GLU A 137 5.05 -6.89 12.28
CA GLU A 137 4.32 -7.82 11.40
C GLU A 137 4.32 -7.37 9.94
N PHE A 138 4.69 -6.13 9.64
CA PHE A 138 4.87 -5.70 8.25
C PHE A 138 6.09 -6.36 7.62
N ASP A 139 6.01 -6.68 6.34
CA ASP A 139 7.08 -7.31 5.57
C ASP A 139 8.06 -6.29 5.00
N PHE A 140 7.57 -5.11 4.67
CA PHE A 140 8.33 -3.97 4.16
C PHE A 140 7.71 -2.65 4.65
N ILE A 141 8.41 -1.54 4.41
CA ILE A 141 7.95 -0.18 4.70
C ILE A 141 8.10 0.65 3.42
N GLU A 142 7.05 1.35 3.00
CA GLU A 142 7.20 2.39 1.98
C GLU A 142 7.95 3.58 2.58
N GLY A 143 9.26 3.63 2.32
CA GLY A 143 10.15 4.64 2.88
C GLY A 143 10.27 5.90 2.02
N PHE A 144 9.84 5.83 0.76
CA PHE A 144 9.75 7.00 -0.10
C PHE A 144 8.44 6.96 -0.91
N ASN A 145 7.61 7.97 -0.68
CA ASN A 145 6.41 8.23 -1.44
C ASN A 145 6.53 9.63 -2.07
N ALA A 146 6.42 9.72 -3.40
CA ALA A 146 6.64 10.99 -4.08
C ALA A 146 5.56 12.04 -3.81
N CYS A 147 4.37 11.65 -3.34
CA CYS A 147 3.31 12.55 -2.91
C CYS A 147 3.52 13.13 -1.51
N ASP A 148 4.46 12.59 -0.74
CA ASP A 148 4.80 13.06 0.59
C ASP A 148 5.97 14.06 0.60
N ASN A 149 6.13 14.78 1.70
CA ASN A 149 7.27 15.66 1.90
C ASN A 149 8.52 14.90 2.37
N GLN A 150 9.68 15.55 2.23
CA GLN A 150 10.97 14.97 2.55
C GLN A 150 11.07 14.51 4.03
N ALA A 151 10.49 15.25 4.97
CA ALA A 151 10.50 14.90 6.38
C ALA A 151 9.70 13.61 6.66
N SER A 152 8.55 13.44 6.02
CA SER A 152 7.74 12.21 6.11
C SER A 152 8.49 11.01 5.57
N ASN A 153 9.12 11.16 4.41
CA ASN A 153 9.94 10.11 3.78
C ASN A 153 11.15 9.75 4.65
N TYR A 154 11.83 10.74 5.23
CA TYR A 154 12.92 10.50 6.16
C TYR A 154 12.48 9.67 7.38
N LEU A 155 11.35 10.03 8.00
CA LEU A 155 10.80 9.28 9.14
C LEU A 155 10.40 7.85 8.75
N ALA A 156 9.86 7.65 7.55
CA ALA A 156 9.51 6.32 7.04
C ALA A 156 10.75 5.44 6.83
N GLN A 157 11.82 6.00 6.29
CA GLN A 157 13.11 5.30 6.15
C GLN A 157 13.72 4.95 7.51
N LYS A 158 13.66 5.88 8.48
CA LYS A 158 14.11 5.61 9.85
C LYS A 158 13.28 4.53 10.54
N MET A 159 11.98 4.47 10.26
CA MET A 159 11.12 3.39 10.75
C MET A 159 11.51 2.04 10.13
N ALA A 160 11.77 1.98 8.83
CA ALA A 160 12.24 0.76 8.16
C ALA A 160 13.57 0.26 8.75
N GLU A 161 14.51 1.18 8.95
CA GLU A 161 15.82 0.90 9.60
C GLU A 161 15.62 0.37 11.02
N PHE A 162 14.85 1.08 11.86
CA PHE A 162 14.59 0.68 13.26
C PHE A 162 13.92 -0.69 13.36
N LEU A 163 12.96 -1.00 12.48
CA LEU A 163 12.25 -2.27 12.44
C LEU A 163 13.04 -3.37 11.72
N ASN A 164 14.20 -3.02 11.14
CA ASN A 164 14.99 -3.90 10.29
C ASN A 164 14.15 -4.51 9.15
N LYS A 165 13.37 -3.68 8.45
CA LYS A 165 12.52 -4.11 7.32
C LYS A 165 13.05 -3.58 5.99
N PRO A 166 12.81 -4.30 4.87
CA PRO A 166 13.04 -3.77 3.54
C PRO A 166 12.33 -2.44 3.34
N CYS A 167 12.97 -1.53 2.63
CA CYS A 167 12.46 -0.21 2.33
C CYS A 167 12.13 -0.11 0.84
N THR A 168 10.88 0.23 0.51
CA THR A 168 10.39 0.38 -0.87
C THR A 168 10.06 1.83 -1.16
N ALA A 169 9.80 2.13 -2.44
CA ALA A 169 9.35 3.44 -2.90
C ALA A 169 8.30 3.32 -3.99
N GLY A 170 7.38 4.27 -4.02
CA GLY A 170 6.37 4.40 -5.05
C GLY A 170 5.96 5.84 -5.28
N SER A 171 5.45 6.13 -6.49
CA SER A 171 5.05 7.48 -6.87
C SER A 171 3.76 7.95 -6.22
N ASP A 172 2.88 7.03 -5.84
CA ASP A 172 1.49 7.31 -5.41
C ASP A 172 0.78 8.20 -6.44
N SER A 173 1.09 7.92 -7.73
CA SER A 173 0.68 8.80 -8.82
C SER A 173 -0.79 8.61 -9.18
N HIS A 174 -1.47 9.75 -9.34
CA HIS A 174 -2.87 9.85 -9.74
C HIS A 174 -3.02 10.65 -11.06
N SER A 175 -1.91 11.17 -11.61
CA SER A 175 -1.87 11.98 -12.82
C SER A 175 -0.57 11.77 -13.57
N GLU A 176 -0.56 12.00 -14.89
CA GLU A 176 0.62 11.80 -15.75
C GLU A 176 1.87 12.52 -15.26
N SER A 177 1.71 13.73 -14.73
CA SER A 177 2.84 14.54 -14.22
C SER A 177 3.56 13.94 -13.00
N CYS A 178 3.03 12.87 -12.43
CA CYS A 178 3.60 12.22 -11.24
C CYS A 178 4.10 10.79 -11.54
N VAL A 179 3.82 10.27 -12.74
CA VAL A 179 4.26 8.94 -13.15
C VAL A 179 5.78 8.88 -13.18
N GLY A 180 6.35 7.84 -12.55
CA GLY A 180 7.79 7.63 -12.49
C GLY A 180 8.54 8.57 -11.53
N SER A 181 7.83 9.34 -10.70
CA SER A 181 8.47 10.25 -9.74
C SER A 181 9.13 9.54 -8.56
N ALA A 182 8.91 8.23 -8.38
CA ALA A 182 9.63 7.41 -7.41
C ALA A 182 9.91 6.01 -7.96
N TYR A 183 10.91 5.34 -7.39
CA TYR A 183 11.30 4.01 -7.82
C TYR A 183 11.93 3.19 -6.69
N THR A 184 11.76 1.88 -6.81
CA THR A 184 12.53 0.84 -6.11
C THR A 184 13.39 0.12 -7.13
N GLU A 185 14.69 0.01 -6.87
CA GLU A 185 15.63 -0.68 -7.73
C GLU A 185 15.97 -2.06 -7.13
N PHE A 186 15.82 -3.10 -7.94
CA PHE A 186 16.08 -4.49 -7.54
C PHE A 186 17.33 -5.05 -8.22
N THR A 187 18.09 -5.88 -7.49
CA THR A 187 19.21 -6.66 -8.02
C THR A 187 18.77 -8.00 -8.60
N ALA A 188 17.55 -8.44 -8.30
CA ALA A 188 16.95 -9.66 -8.83
C ALA A 188 16.17 -9.36 -10.11
N GLU A 189 16.00 -10.38 -10.94
CA GLU A 189 15.04 -10.39 -12.03
C GLU A 189 13.64 -10.57 -11.46
N ILE A 190 12.68 -9.74 -11.92
CA ILE A 190 11.29 -9.74 -11.48
C ILE A 190 10.43 -9.79 -12.73
N THR A 191 9.64 -10.85 -12.86
CA THR A 191 8.74 -11.10 -14.00
C THR A 191 7.30 -11.27 -13.55
N CYS A 192 7.08 -11.57 -12.27
CA CYS A 192 5.77 -11.86 -11.70
C CYS A 192 5.70 -11.44 -10.21
N ASN A 193 4.52 -11.57 -9.61
CA ASN A 193 4.32 -11.23 -8.19
C ASN A 193 5.15 -12.11 -7.25
N ASN A 194 5.32 -13.40 -7.58
CA ASN A 194 6.13 -14.30 -6.76
C ASN A 194 7.59 -13.84 -6.70
N ASP A 195 8.16 -13.39 -7.81
CA ASP A 195 9.52 -12.86 -7.86
C ASP A 195 9.65 -11.58 -7.02
N LEU A 196 8.66 -10.66 -7.10
CA LEU A 196 8.65 -9.44 -6.29
C LEU A 196 8.59 -9.76 -4.80
N ILE A 197 7.70 -10.68 -4.39
CA ILE A 197 7.57 -11.11 -2.99
C ILE A 197 8.90 -11.67 -2.49
N GLU A 198 9.52 -12.54 -3.26
CA GLU A 198 10.79 -13.16 -2.89
C GLU A 198 11.94 -12.14 -2.86
N ALA A 199 12.00 -11.24 -3.84
CA ALA A 199 13.01 -10.18 -3.88
C ALA A 199 12.92 -9.25 -2.64
N ILE A 200 11.70 -8.91 -2.21
CA ILE A 200 11.50 -8.12 -0.98
C ILE A 200 11.90 -8.92 0.25
N ARG A 201 11.49 -10.19 0.39
CA ARG A 201 11.85 -11.06 1.52
C ARG A 201 13.35 -11.28 1.63
N GLN A 202 14.02 -11.49 0.51
CA GLN A 202 15.48 -11.68 0.44
C GLN A 202 16.27 -10.37 0.45
N ARG A 203 15.59 -9.22 0.56
CA ARG A 203 16.23 -7.89 0.57
C ARG A 203 17.08 -7.62 -0.69
N LYS A 204 16.63 -8.06 -1.86
CA LYS A 204 17.27 -7.83 -3.16
C LYS A 204 16.98 -6.43 -3.71
N ILE A 205 16.88 -5.44 -2.81
CA ILE A 205 16.69 -4.02 -3.13
C ILE A 205 18.06 -3.35 -3.14
N ALA A 206 18.44 -2.81 -4.30
CA ALA A 206 19.69 -2.06 -4.48
C ALA A 206 19.57 -0.63 -3.94
N GLY A 207 18.37 -0.05 -4.05
CA GLY A 207 18.10 1.30 -3.60
C GLY A 207 16.66 1.74 -3.86
N ILE A 208 16.33 2.87 -3.26
CA ILE A 208 15.08 3.58 -3.49
C ILE A 208 15.39 5.04 -3.83
N GLY A 209 14.51 5.70 -4.59
CA GLY A 209 14.69 7.11 -4.89
C GLY A 209 13.50 7.73 -5.59
N GLY A 210 13.64 9.02 -5.88
CA GLY A 210 12.61 9.78 -6.56
C GLY A 210 12.72 11.27 -6.30
N ILE A 211 11.70 11.99 -6.79
CA ILE A 211 11.56 13.44 -6.60
C ILE A 211 10.25 13.67 -5.87
N SER A 212 10.33 14.21 -4.66
CA SER A 212 9.12 14.56 -3.89
C SER A 212 8.39 15.72 -4.58
N LYS A 213 7.11 15.54 -4.81
CA LYS A 213 6.25 16.57 -5.43
C LYS A 213 6.11 17.81 -4.54
N SER A 214 6.17 17.65 -3.22
CA SER A 214 6.05 18.75 -2.28
C SER A 214 7.26 19.68 -2.30
N ASP A 215 8.41 19.21 -2.77
CA ASP A 215 9.63 20.01 -2.89
C ASP A 215 9.63 20.87 -4.16
N SER A 216 8.88 20.47 -5.19
CA SER A 216 8.83 21.15 -6.48
C SER A 216 7.74 22.23 -6.60
N LEU A 217 6.71 22.18 -5.75
CA LEU A 217 5.57 23.10 -5.77
C LEU A 217 5.24 23.58 -4.36
N ARG A 218 5.66 24.81 -4.00
CA ARG A 218 5.10 25.58 -2.87
C ARG A 218 3.62 25.93 -3.13
N THR A 219 2.79 24.97 -3.41
CA THR A 219 1.35 25.15 -3.42
C THR A 219 0.87 25.08 -1.98
N LYS A 220 0.51 26.25 -1.43
CA LYS A 220 -0.31 26.35 -0.22
C LYS A 220 -1.58 25.52 -0.46
N VAL A 221 -1.58 24.27 -0.04
CA VAL A 221 -2.81 23.47 0.04
C VAL A 221 -3.70 24.16 1.07
N LYS A 222 -4.71 24.89 0.60
CA LYS A 222 -5.80 25.34 1.48
C LYS A 222 -6.40 24.08 2.08
N ASN A 223 -6.19 23.90 3.39
CA ASN A 223 -6.81 22.81 4.15
C ASN A 223 -8.33 23.00 4.12
N HIS A 224 -9.00 22.36 3.19
CA HIS A 224 -10.46 22.26 3.18
C HIS A 224 -10.86 21.18 4.19
N THR A 225 -11.00 21.53 5.46
CA THR A 225 -11.36 20.62 6.56
C THR A 225 -12.72 19.94 6.34
N ILE A 226 -13.67 20.64 5.73
CA ILE A 226 -15.02 20.11 5.45
C ILE A 226 -15.00 18.96 4.42
N PRO A 227 -14.34 19.06 3.24
CA PRO A 227 -14.24 17.95 2.31
C PRO A 227 -13.55 16.73 2.90
N VAL A 228 -12.51 16.90 3.70
CA VAL A 228 -11.80 15.82 4.39
C VAL A 228 -12.70 15.09 5.38
N TRP A 229 -13.49 15.83 6.16
CA TRP A 229 -14.44 15.25 7.11
C TRP A 229 -15.57 14.49 6.41
N LEU A 230 -16.14 15.04 5.35
CA LEU A 230 -17.16 14.39 4.53
C LEU A 230 -16.62 13.10 3.90
N PHE A 231 -15.42 13.13 3.33
CA PHE A 231 -14.77 11.95 2.76
C PHE A 231 -14.51 10.86 3.82
N ARG A 232 -14.02 11.23 5.00
CA ARG A 232 -13.84 10.29 6.12
C ARG A 232 -15.16 9.65 6.55
N THR A 233 -16.22 10.46 6.66
CA THR A 233 -17.54 9.99 7.07
C THR A 233 -18.12 9.06 6.01
N TYR A 234 -18.00 9.42 4.73
CA TYR A 234 -18.40 8.58 3.61
C TYR A 234 -17.67 7.22 3.64
N ASN A 235 -16.33 7.23 3.75
CA ASN A 235 -15.53 6.00 3.81
C ASN A 235 -15.91 5.12 5.00
N ARG A 236 -16.19 5.72 6.15
CA ARG A 236 -16.66 5.01 7.34
C ARG A 236 -18.02 4.36 7.11
N LEU A 237 -18.97 5.08 6.53
CA LEU A 237 -20.31 4.56 6.22
C LEU A 237 -20.26 3.43 5.19
N VAL A 238 -19.49 3.61 4.12
CA VAL A 238 -19.23 2.55 3.12
C VAL A 238 -18.60 1.34 3.81
N GLY A 239 -17.58 1.53 4.65
CA GLY A 239 -16.96 0.46 5.41
C GLY A 239 -17.94 -0.31 6.30
N ILE A 240 -18.91 0.38 6.92
CA ILE A 240 -19.97 -0.25 7.73
C ILE A 240 -20.92 -1.03 6.83
N SER A 241 -21.41 -0.46 5.73
CA SER A 241 -22.33 -1.12 4.81
C SER A 241 -21.77 -2.42 4.22
N LEU A 242 -20.46 -2.47 3.99
CA LEU A 242 -19.76 -3.65 3.48
C LEU A 242 -19.49 -4.74 4.53
N THR A 243 -19.79 -4.49 5.82
CA THR A 243 -19.42 -5.43 6.89
C THR A 243 -19.99 -6.84 6.71
N LEU A 244 -21.24 -6.96 6.28
CA LEU A 244 -21.86 -8.27 6.05
C LEU A 244 -21.22 -8.99 4.86
N LYS A 245 -20.93 -8.27 3.76
CA LYS A 245 -20.26 -8.83 2.58
C LYS A 245 -18.86 -9.33 2.95
N ARG A 246 -18.06 -8.53 3.69
CA ARG A 246 -16.73 -8.93 4.18
C ARG A 246 -16.80 -10.19 5.04
N ARG A 247 -17.71 -10.23 6.01
CA ARG A 247 -17.88 -11.41 6.88
C ARG A 247 -18.22 -12.67 6.08
N ARG A 248 -19.05 -12.56 5.04
CA ARG A 248 -19.37 -13.70 4.16
C ARG A 248 -18.13 -14.15 3.38
N LYS A 249 -17.38 -13.23 2.78
CA LYS A 249 -16.16 -13.56 2.03
C LYS A 249 -15.07 -14.12 2.95
N LEU A 250 -14.86 -13.57 4.13
CA LEU A 250 -13.89 -14.12 5.10
C LEU A 250 -14.22 -15.55 5.57
N ARG A 251 -15.51 -15.92 5.66
CA ARG A 251 -15.88 -17.29 6.04
C ARG A 251 -15.48 -18.34 5.00
N VAL A 252 -15.39 -17.97 3.74
CA VAL A 252 -14.93 -18.85 2.66
C VAL A 252 -13.42 -19.16 2.83
N HIS A 253 -12.67 -18.17 3.30
CA HIS A 253 -11.25 -18.34 3.61
C HIS A 253 -11.12 -18.92 5.02
N LYS A 254 -11.13 -20.25 5.16
CA LYS A 254 -10.99 -20.99 6.44
C LYS A 254 -9.63 -20.76 7.08
N PHE A 255 -9.27 -19.51 7.40
CA PHE A 255 -8.04 -19.22 8.11
C PHE A 255 -8.29 -19.08 9.61
N THR A 256 -7.41 -19.67 10.40
CA THR A 256 -7.45 -19.55 11.86
C THR A 256 -6.74 -18.26 12.24
N ARG A 257 -7.46 -17.33 12.85
CA ARG A 257 -6.88 -16.09 13.36
C ARG A 257 -5.73 -16.43 14.32
N SER A 258 -4.55 -15.91 14.06
CA SER A 258 -3.39 -16.10 14.94
C SER A 258 -3.71 -15.60 16.35
N LYS A 259 -3.44 -16.41 17.37
CA LYS A 259 -3.55 -16.01 18.77
C LYS A 259 -2.42 -15.04 19.20
N ARG A 260 -1.51 -14.68 18.30
CA ARG A 260 -0.34 -13.85 18.60
C ARG A 260 -0.67 -12.47 19.17
N HIS A 261 -1.88 -11.96 18.89
CA HIS A 261 -2.33 -10.65 19.36
C HIS A 261 -3.28 -10.73 20.59
N ALA A 262 -3.53 -11.92 21.11
CA ALA A 262 -4.48 -12.11 22.23
C ALA A 262 -3.84 -12.01 23.63
N SER A 263 -2.53 -11.88 23.72
CA SER A 263 -1.78 -11.88 24.99
C SER A 263 -1.01 -10.58 25.23
N ILE A 264 -1.70 -9.44 25.14
CA ILE A 264 -1.16 -8.19 25.67
C ILE A 264 -1.90 -7.94 26.96
N PRO A 265 -1.25 -7.99 28.14
CA PRO A 265 -1.87 -7.55 29.38
C PRO A 265 -2.27 -6.09 29.23
N GLU A 266 -3.48 -5.75 29.64
CA GLU A 266 -3.85 -4.34 29.82
C GLU A 266 -2.85 -3.72 30.80
N PRO A 267 -2.36 -2.51 30.54
CA PRO A 267 -1.51 -1.83 31.49
C PRO A 267 -2.28 -1.68 32.80
N ASP A 268 -1.69 -2.19 33.86
CA ASP A 268 -2.17 -2.05 35.22
C ASP A 268 -2.24 -0.55 35.56
N HIS A 269 -3.44 -0.05 35.82
CA HIS A 269 -3.71 1.32 36.22
C HIS A 269 -3.68 1.46 37.76
N SER A 270 -2.71 0.84 38.42
CA SER A 270 -2.56 0.92 39.85
C SER A 270 -1.35 1.73 40.30
N ASP A 271 -1.07 2.90 39.69
CA ASP A 271 -0.16 3.88 40.29
C ASP A 271 -0.56 5.29 39.86
N ASP A 272 -1.55 5.86 40.54
CA ASP A 272 -1.75 7.28 40.71
C ASP A 272 -2.51 7.49 42.06
N GLU A 273 -1.74 7.47 43.14
CA GLU A 273 -2.02 8.21 44.38
C GLU A 273 -0.95 9.27 44.63
#